data_4e0bdfb58fa03eca57b0d1d6705b085f
#
_entry.id   4e0bdfb58fa03eca57b0d1d6705b085f
#
_cell.length_a   1.000
_cell.length_b   1.000
_cell.length_c   1.000
_cell.angle_alpha   90.00
_cell.angle_beta   90.00
_cell.angle_gamma   90.00
#
_symmetry.space_group_name_H-M   'P 1'
#
loop_
_entity.id
_entity.type
_entity.pdbx_description
1 polymer ?
#
loop_
_entity_poly.entity_id
_entity_poly.type
_entity_poly.pdbx_seq_one_letter_code
_entity_poly.pdbx_strand_id
1 'polypeptide(L)'
;MKTITKSTLLAASVLSAATFATTATAQELSIQEKGVAVISSIETGDAKAVSYINPEKYIQHNLAVGDGLAGFGEVLHMLPEGSAKAQVKRSFQDGDFVVTHTEYNFFGPKVGFDVFRFEDGLIVEHWDNLQDIAKPNASGRTQLDGTTKVVDLEKTDQNKQLVGGFVKDILISGDMSKINQYIDNEDSAYLQHNPGVADGLSGLGEALGALAEAGMPMVYTANHKILGQGNFVLSISEGQFMNNHVAFYDLFRIDNGKIVEHWDTIETIPARSEWKNDNGKFGF
;
A
#
# COMPACT_ATOMS: atom_id res chain seq x y z
N MET A 1 32.51 23.00 92.61
CA MET A 1 31.46 22.55 91.75
C MET A 1 31.70 23.16 90.37
N LYS A 2 32.13 22.38 89.39
CA LYS A 2 32.41 22.81 88.01
C LYS A 2 31.33 22.28 87.10
N THR A 3 30.60 23.18 86.52
CA THR A 3 29.53 22.90 85.60
C THR A 3 30.12 22.74 84.16
N ILE A 4 29.97 21.59 83.57
CA ILE A 4 30.36 21.31 82.17
C ILE A 4 29.19 21.55 81.27
N THR A 5 29.32 22.53 80.39
CA THR A 5 28.37 22.82 79.29
C THR A 5 28.71 21.94 78.09
N LYS A 6 27.78 21.12 77.65
CA LYS A 6 27.92 20.33 76.42
C LYS A 6 27.39 21.18 75.26
N SER A 7 28.25 21.48 74.26
CA SER A 7 27.92 22.07 73.00
C SER A 7 27.54 20.98 72.00
N THR A 8 26.33 21.00 71.48
CA THR A 8 25.84 20.10 70.43
C THR A 8 26.06 20.74 69.07
N LEU A 9 26.96 20.14 68.26
CA LEU A 9 27.12 20.50 66.85
C LEU A 9 25.98 19.88 66.03
N LEU A 10 25.20 20.72 65.36
CA LEU A 10 24.22 20.30 64.36
C LEU A 10 24.89 20.25 62.99
N ALA A 11 25.10 19.07 62.45
CA ALA A 11 25.57 18.89 61.06
C ALA A 11 24.38 18.94 60.09
N ALA A 12 24.35 19.97 59.29
CA ALA A 12 23.37 20.10 58.21
C ALA A 12 23.90 19.36 56.98
N SER A 13 23.28 18.22 56.64
CA SER A 13 23.56 17.50 55.39
C SER A 13 22.70 18.15 54.28
N VAL A 14 23.38 18.79 53.30
CA VAL A 14 22.79 19.29 52.09
C VAL A 14 22.64 18.13 51.11
N LEU A 15 21.43 17.64 50.88
CA LEU A 15 21.08 16.65 49.85
C LEU A 15 20.94 17.38 48.52
N SER A 16 21.97 17.29 47.66
CA SER A 16 21.88 17.78 46.28
C SER A 16 21.06 16.78 45.46
N ALA A 17 19.80 17.15 45.15
CA ALA A 17 19.00 16.42 44.19
C ALA A 17 19.47 16.72 42.77
N ALA A 18 20.21 15.80 42.17
CA ALA A 18 20.54 15.85 40.74
C ALA A 18 19.27 15.49 39.92
N THR A 19 18.64 16.49 39.34
CA THR A 19 17.54 16.31 38.37
C THR A 19 18.17 15.81 37.05
N PHE A 20 18.05 14.53 36.76
CA PHE A 20 18.31 14.01 35.40
C PHE A 20 17.18 14.44 34.51
N ALA A 21 17.40 15.46 33.70
CA ALA A 21 16.52 15.79 32.56
C ALA A 21 16.72 14.69 31.51
N THR A 22 15.78 13.73 31.45
CA THR A 22 15.68 12.82 30.33
C THR A 22 15.21 13.63 29.12
N THR A 23 16.11 13.97 28.22
CA THR A 23 15.75 14.45 26.90
C THR A 23 15.10 13.27 26.19
N ALA A 24 13.78 13.27 26.06
CA ALA A 24 13.08 12.36 25.16
C ALA A 24 13.54 12.70 23.74
N THR A 25 14.43 11.90 23.19
CA THR A 25 14.74 11.94 21.76
C THR A 25 13.45 11.55 21.04
N ALA A 26 12.92 12.43 20.16
CA ALA A 26 11.80 12.08 19.29
C ALA A 26 12.20 10.81 18.53
N GLN A 27 11.40 9.76 18.66
CA GLN A 27 11.65 8.50 17.98
C GLN A 27 11.60 8.76 16.47
N GLU A 28 12.62 8.34 15.75
CA GLU A 28 12.63 8.45 14.29
C GLU A 28 11.51 7.55 13.70
N LEU A 29 10.77 8.08 12.72
CA LEU A 29 9.71 7.33 12.05
C LEU A 29 10.30 6.14 11.29
N SER A 30 9.62 5.00 11.34
CA SER A 30 9.87 3.86 10.46
C SER A 30 9.66 4.26 8.99
N ILE A 31 10.25 3.50 8.05
CA ILE A 31 10.02 3.76 6.61
C ILE A 31 8.54 3.63 6.23
N GLN A 32 7.78 2.73 6.89
CA GLN A 32 6.34 2.62 6.69
C GLN A 32 5.61 3.90 7.12
N GLU A 33 5.92 4.45 8.30
CA GLU A 33 5.35 5.71 8.77
C GLU A 33 5.74 6.89 7.87
N LYS A 34 6.97 6.92 7.34
CA LYS A 34 7.41 7.93 6.37
C LYS A 34 6.62 7.85 5.07
N GLY A 35 6.41 6.64 4.51
CA GLY A 35 5.59 6.45 3.31
C GLY A 35 4.14 6.93 3.51
N VAL A 36 3.51 6.54 4.63
CA VAL A 36 2.17 7.00 5.00
C VAL A 36 2.13 8.53 5.16
N ALA A 37 3.15 9.14 5.78
CA ALA A 37 3.23 10.59 5.93
C ALA A 37 3.32 11.33 4.59
N VAL A 38 4.08 10.80 3.62
CA VAL A 38 4.16 11.38 2.26
C VAL A 38 2.81 11.36 1.57
N ILE A 39 2.07 10.24 1.61
CA ILE A 39 0.71 10.19 1.08
C ILE A 39 -0.20 11.18 1.79
N SER A 40 -0.18 11.21 3.11
CA SER A 40 -1.03 12.11 3.90
C SER A 40 -0.70 13.59 3.67
N SER A 41 0.54 13.92 3.23
CA SER A 41 0.93 15.29 2.92
C SER A 41 0.16 15.90 1.74
N ILE A 42 -0.40 15.07 0.86
CA ILE A 42 -1.30 15.50 -0.22
C ILE A 42 -2.53 16.23 0.34
N GLU A 43 -3.07 15.76 1.47
CA GLU A 43 -4.19 16.40 2.15
C GLU A 43 -3.75 17.50 3.12
N THR A 44 -2.67 17.25 3.89
CA THR A 44 -2.28 18.12 5.01
C THR A 44 -1.37 19.27 4.61
N GLY A 45 -0.69 19.17 3.46
CA GLY A 45 0.35 20.13 3.06
C GLY A 45 1.61 20.06 3.92
N ASP A 46 1.85 18.98 4.66
CA ASP A 46 3.01 18.84 5.56
C ASP A 46 4.33 18.79 4.79
N ALA A 47 5.02 19.92 4.71
CA ALA A 47 6.32 20.03 4.05
C ALA A 47 7.41 19.13 4.68
N LYS A 48 7.28 18.76 5.95
CA LYS A 48 8.21 17.83 6.58
C LYS A 48 8.13 16.44 5.95
N ALA A 49 6.92 15.98 5.60
CA ALA A 49 6.74 14.70 4.96
C ALA A 49 7.45 14.62 3.59
N VAL A 50 7.45 15.71 2.82
CA VAL A 50 8.17 15.81 1.54
C VAL A 50 9.68 15.60 1.72
N SER A 51 10.25 15.96 2.89
CA SER A 51 11.68 15.75 3.16
C SER A 51 12.07 14.26 3.32
N TYR A 52 11.12 13.34 3.36
CA TYR A 52 11.38 11.90 3.31
C TYR A 52 11.62 11.37 1.89
N ILE A 53 11.42 12.21 0.86
CA ILE A 53 11.76 11.89 -0.53
C ILE A 53 13.20 12.35 -0.77
N ASN A 54 14.01 11.49 -1.39
CA ASN A 54 15.39 11.84 -1.75
C ASN A 54 15.38 12.92 -2.86
N PRO A 55 15.96 14.10 -2.63
CA PRO A 55 15.89 15.19 -3.58
C PRO A 55 16.73 14.98 -4.85
N GLU A 56 17.74 14.09 -4.80
CA GLU A 56 18.67 13.84 -5.90
C GLU A 56 18.35 12.56 -6.68
N LYS A 57 17.59 11.65 -6.04
CA LYS A 57 17.25 10.35 -6.61
C LYS A 57 15.78 10.02 -6.26
N TYR A 58 14.88 10.33 -7.16
CA TYR A 58 13.47 9.96 -7.02
C TYR A 58 12.93 9.57 -8.40
N ILE A 59 12.83 8.27 -8.62
CA ILE A 59 12.35 7.69 -9.88
C ILE A 59 10.83 7.56 -9.80
N GLN A 60 10.13 8.10 -10.79
CA GLN A 60 8.66 8.10 -10.84
C GLN A 60 8.14 7.13 -11.91
N HIS A 61 7.22 6.21 -11.52
CA HIS A 61 6.59 5.27 -12.43
C HIS A 61 5.10 5.57 -12.69
N ASN A 62 4.53 6.64 -12.10
CA ASN A 62 3.27 7.19 -12.59
C ASN A 62 3.53 7.89 -13.92
N LEU A 63 2.94 7.36 -14.98
CA LEU A 63 3.22 7.84 -16.35
C LEU A 63 2.63 9.22 -16.65
N ALA A 64 1.71 9.71 -15.82
CA ALA A 64 1.14 11.05 -15.91
C ALA A 64 1.93 12.11 -15.12
N VAL A 65 2.99 11.72 -14.41
CA VAL A 65 3.79 12.58 -13.53
C VAL A 65 5.23 12.68 -14.06
N GLY A 66 5.81 13.87 -14.02
CA GLY A 66 7.21 14.07 -14.35
C GLY A 66 8.15 13.37 -13.39
N ASP A 67 9.37 13.06 -13.83
CA ASP A 67 10.37 12.38 -13.01
C ASP A 67 10.96 13.31 -11.94
N GLY A 68 11.48 12.70 -10.89
CA GLY A 68 12.14 13.39 -9.78
C GLY A 68 11.19 14.16 -8.86
N LEU A 69 11.77 14.77 -7.82
CA LEU A 69 11.02 15.54 -6.83
C LEU A 69 10.28 16.74 -7.44
N ALA A 70 10.80 17.28 -8.56
CA ALA A 70 10.15 18.38 -9.29
C ALA A 70 8.79 17.94 -9.85
N GLY A 71 8.71 16.73 -10.46
CA GLY A 71 7.46 16.19 -10.98
C GLY A 71 6.42 15.98 -9.87
N PHE A 72 6.82 15.48 -8.70
CA PHE A 72 5.94 15.39 -7.54
C PHE A 72 5.46 16.79 -7.08
N GLY A 73 6.35 17.78 -7.05
CA GLY A 73 5.99 19.16 -6.72
C GLY A 73 4.98 19.76 -7.70
N GLU A 74 5.09 19.50 -9.00
CA GLU A 74 4.11 19.93 -10.00
C GLU A 74 2.73 19.34 -9.72
N VAL A 75 2.63 18.06 -9.34
CA VAL A 75 1.35 17.43 -8.94
C VAL A 75 0.73 18.17 -7.76
N LEU A 76 1.52 18.44 -6.70
CA LEU A 76 1.02 19.17 -5.53
C LEU A 76 0.48 20.56 -5.89
N HIS A 77 1.14 21.26 -6.83
CA HIS A 77 0.68 22.58 -7.30
C HIS A 77 -0.60 22.52 -8.16
N MET A 78 -0.88 21.39 -8.82
CA MET A 78 -2.10 21.22 -9.61
C MET A 78 -3.31 20.81 -8.76
N LEU A 79 -3.09 20.36 -7.53
CA LEU A 79 -4.18 19.95 -6.64
C LEU A 79 -5.06 21.13 -6.26
N PRO A 80 -6.39 20.96 -6.19
CA PRO A 80 -7.29 22.00 -5.73
C PRO A 80 -7.00 22.37 -4.28
N GLU A 81 -6.71 23.64 -4.01
CA GLU A 81 -6.36 24.12 -2.68
C GLU A 81 -7.45 23.77 -1.64
N GLY A 82 -7.05 23.12 -0.54
CA GLY A 82 -7.90 22.78 0.59
C GLY A 82 -8.98 21.70 0.34
N SER A 83 -9.01 21.09 -0.86
CA SER A 83 -10.00 20.06 -1.21
C SER A 83 -9.41 18.68 -1.49
N ALA A 84 -8.10 18.57 -1.67
CA ALA A 84 -7.44 17.29 -1.84
C ALA A 84 -7.57 16.43 -0.58
N LYS A 85 -7.85 15.13 -0.76
CA LYS A 85 -7.93 14.12 0.30
C LYS A 85 -7.02 12.97 -0.03
N ALA A 86 -6.37 12.43 1.01
CA ALA A 86 -5.53 11.24 0.92
C ALA A 86 -5.58 10.49 2.25
N GLN A 87 -6.41 9.46 2.34
CA GLN A 87 -6.62 8.68 3.56
C GLN A 87 -6.14 7.25 3.37
N VAL A 88 -5.00 6.93 3.95
CA VAL A 88 -4.45 5.57 3.92
C VAL A 88 -5.34 4.64 4.75
N LYS A 89 -5.88 3.61 4.12
CA LYS A 89 -6.73 2.58 4.76
C LYS A 89 -5.89 1.41 5.27
N ARG A 90 -4.86 1.03 4.51
CA ARG A 90 -3.92 -0.06 4.83
C ARG A 90 -2.53 0.35 4.44
N SER A 91 -1.53 -0.10 5.19
CA SER A 91 -0.13 -0.02 4.79
C SER A 91 0.62 -1.22 5.36
N PHE A 92 1.65 -1.65 4.64
CA PHE A 92 2.58 -2.68 5.08
C PHE A 92 3.95 -2.49 4.45
N GLN A 93 4.94 -3.18 5.02
CA GLN A 93 6.34 -3.08 4.60
C GLN A 93 6.89 -4.46 4.22
N ASP A 94 7.62 -4.54 3.10
CA ASP A 94 8.36 -5.72 2.68
C ASP A 94 9.81 -5.32 2.33
N GLY A 95 10.74 -5.58 3.26
CA GLY A 95 12.13 -5.10 3.12
C GLY A 95 12.19 -3.58 3.01
N ASP A 96 12.74 -3.09 1.91
CA ASP A 96 12.86 -1.66 1.60
C ASP A 96 11.63 -1.09 0.89
N PHE A 97 10.58 -1.89 0.69
CA PHE A 97 9.34 -1.46 0.06
C PHE A 97 8.26 -1.16 1.09
N VAL A 98 7.50 -0.10 0.85
CA VAL A 98 6.29 0.25 1.60
C VAL A 98 5.13 0.31 0.63
N VAL A 99 4.03 -0.37 0.96
CA VAL A 99 2.78 -0.37 0.20
C VAL A 99 1.73 0.39 0.99
N THR A 100 0.97 1.25 0.31
CA THR A 100 -0.26 1.85 0.86
C THR A 100 -1.46 1.53 -0.03
N HIS A 101 -2.63 1.37 0.58
CA HIS A 101 -3.94 1.33 -0.08
C HIS A 101 -4.75 2.51 0.43
N THR A 102 -5.08 3.43 -0.47
CA THR A 102 -5.46 4.80 -0.12
C THR A 102 -6.76 5.21 -0.81
N GLU A 103 -7.61 5.90 -0.07
CA GLU A 103 -8.72 6.68 -0.59
C GLU A 103 -8.24 8.09 -0.91
N TYR A 104 -8.41 8.49 -2.16
CA TYR A 104 -8.08 9.82 -2.65
C TYR A 104 -9.32 10.58 -3.08
N ASN A 105 -9.25 11.90 -2.95
CA ASN A 105 -10.14 12.81 -3.66
C ASN A 105 -9.32 14.00 -4.19
N PHE A 106 -8.75 13.81 -5.37
CA PHE A 106 -8.15 14.85 -6.20
C PHE A 106 -8.56 14.58 -7.65
N PHE A 107 -9.06 15.57 -8.35
CA PHE A 107 -9.67 15.38 -9.69
C PHE A 107 -10.76 14.30 -9.72
N GLY A 108 -11.53 14.18 -8.62
CA GLY A 108 -12.53 13.15 -8.37
C GLY A 108 -12.10 12.09 -7.35
N PRO A 109 -13.09 11.30 -6.82
CA PRO A 109 -12.81 10.24 -5.85
C PRO A 109 -12.11 9.06 -6.52
N LYS A 110 -10.99 8.62 -5.93
CA LYS A 110 -10.18 7.49 -6.42
C LYS A 110 -9.77 6.55 -5.29
N VAL A 111 -9.52 5.32 -5.65
CA VAL A 111 -8.78 4.35 -4.85
C VAL A 111 -7.44 4.10 -5.52
N GLY A 112 -6.39 3.92 -4.74
CA GLY A 112 -5.06 3.65 -5.28
C GLY A 112 -4.21 2.78 -4.38
N PHE A 113 -3.28 2.09 -5.01
CA PHE A 113 -2.12 1.50 -4.37
C PHE A 113 -0.89 2.31 -4.73
N ASP A 114 -0.10 2.67 -3.72
CA ASP A 114 1.22 3.26 -3.89
C ASP A 114 2.28 2.31 -3.35
N VAL A 115 3.39 2.23 -4.05
CA VAL A 115 4.57 1.46 -3.65
C VAL A 115 5.76 2.39 -3.63
N PHE A 116 6.42 2.50 -2.49
CA PHE A 116 7.64 3.27 -2.32
C PHE A 116 8.81 2.33 -2.09
N ARG A 117 9.96 2.61 -2.72
CA ARG A 117 11.23 1.96 -2.38
C ARG A 117 12.12 2.97 -1.66
N PHE A 118 12.73 2.49 -0.57
CA PHE A 118 13.59 3.27 0.29
C PHE A 118 15.06 2.88 0.12
N GLU A 119 15.96 3.86 0.19
CA GLU A 119 17.40 3.69 0.40
C GLU A 119 17.83 4.66 1.48
N ASP A 120 18.63 4.20 2.44
CA ASP A 120 19.13 5.01 3.56
C ASP A 120 18.05 5.83 4.28
N GLY A 121 16.85 5.25 4.39
CA GLY A 121 15.70 5.86 5.08
C GLY A 121 14.99 6.97 4.32
N LEU A 122 15.29 7.17 3.03
CA LEU A 122 14.62 8.08 2.11
C LEU A 122 13.97 7.34 0.95
N ILE A 123 12.84 7.85 0.47
CA ILE A 123 12.14 7.35 -0.73
C ILE A 123 12.96 7.71 -1.95
N VAL A 124 13.34 6.71 -2.73
CA VAL A 124 14.10 6.86 -3.98
C VAL A 124 13.31 6.46 -5.23
N GLU A 125 12.13 5.84 -5.06
CA GLU A 125 11.35 5.34 -6.18
C GLU A 125 9.89 5.15 -5.78
N HIS A 126 8.98 5.39 -6.73
CA HIS A 126 7.54 5.37 -6.50
C HIS A 126 6.80 4.80 -7.71
N TRP A 127 5.92 3.85 -7.43
CA TRP A 127 4.89 3.33 -8.33
C TRP A 127 3.52 3.56 -7.72
N ASP A 128 2.53 3.73 -8.55
CA ASP A 128 1.14 3.77 -8.13
C ASP A 128 0.24 3.05 -9.15
N ASN A 129 -1.00 2.84 -8.77
CA ASN A 129 -2.06 2.39 -9.67
C ASN A 129 -3.38 2.93 -9.14
N LEU A 130 -4.04 3.78 -9.93
CA LEU A 130 -5.20 4.55 -9.50
C LEU A 130 -6.43 4.17 -10.31
N GLN A 131 -7.58 4.08 -9.63
CA GLN A 131 -8.88 3.81 -10.25
C GLN A 131 -9.95 4.71 -9.64
N ASP A 132 -10.94 5.12 -10.44
CA ASP A 132 -12.11 5.84 -9.92
C ASP A 132 -12.91 4.96 -8.96
N ILE A 133 -13.37 5.54 -7.84
CA ILE A 133 -14.24 4.83 -6.91
C ILE A 133 -15.59 4.57 -7.57
N ALA A 134 -15.98 3.30 -7.60
CA ALA A 134 -17.26 2.84 -8.07
C ALA A 134 -18.27 2.65 -6.93
N LYS A 135 -19.53 2.35 -7.29
CA LYS A 135 -20.54 1.90 -6.33
C LYS A 135 -20.14 0.53 -5.75
N PRO A 136 -20.63 0.18 -4.55
CA PRO A 136 -20.43 -1.16 -4.01
C PRO A 136 -20.82 -2.25 -5.00
N ASN A 137 -20.11 -3.38 -4.96
CA ASN A 137 -20.39 -4.55 -5.78
C ASN A 137 -21.75 -5.21 -5.40
N ALA A 138 -22.11 -6.29 -6.08
CA ALA A 138 -23.35 -7.02 -5.84
C ALA A 138 -23.45 -7.62 -4.42
N SER A 139 -22.32 -7.85 -3.75
CA SER A 139 -22.24 -8.29 -2.36
C SER A 139 -22.26 -7.13 -1.34
N GLY A 140 -22.40 -5.88 -1.81
CA GLY A 140 -22.47 -4.68 -0.97
C GLY A 140 -21.11 -4.19 -0.47
N ARG A 141 -19.98 -4.69 -1.02
CA ARG A 141 -18.63 -4.30 -0.63
C ARG A 141 -18.11 -3.14 -1.47
N THR A 142 -17.34 -2.26 -0.82
CA THR A 142 -16.60 -1.18 -1.48
C THR A 142 -15.15 -1.59 -1.76
N GLN A 143 -14.48 -0.83 -2.63
CA GLN A 143 -13.06 -1.01 -2.94
C GLN A 143 -12.13 -0.73 -1.73
N LEU A 144 -12.64 -0.18 -0.62
CA LEU A 144 -11.85 0.34 0.50
C LEU A 144 -12.14 -0.33 1.86
N ASP A 145 -13.31 -0.96 2.03
CA ASP A 145 -13.67 -1.62 3.28
C ASP A 145 -12.91 -2.95 3.49
N GLY A 146 -13.29 -3.70 4.51
CA GLY A 146 -12.65 -4.96 4.88
C GLY A 146 -11.50 -4.83 5.87
N THR A 147 -10.74 -5.91 6.02
CA THR A 147 -9.69 -6.04 7.04
C THR A 147 -8.49 -5.11 6.77
N THR A 148 -7.97 -4.48 7.82
CA THR A 148 -6.82 -3.55 7.72
C THR A 148 -5.61 -4.00 8.54
N LYS A 149 -5.79 -4.94 9.48
CA LYS A 149 -4.75 -5.34 10.43
C LYS A 149 -3.81 -6.37 9.82
N VAL A 150 -2.52 -6.07 9.80
CA VAL A 150 -1.46 -7.04 9.50
C VAL A 150 -1.26 -7.97 10.69
N VAL A 151 -1.30 -9.27 10.44
CA VAL A 151 -1.06 -10.35 11.41
C VAL A 151 -0.20 -11.45 10.76
N ASP A 152 0.19 -12.49 11.51
CA ASP A 152 0.91 -13.66 11.00
C ASP A 152 2.24 -13.30 10.29
N LEU A 153 3.02 -12.40 10.89
CA LEU A 153 4.28 -11.90 10.30
C LEU A 153 5.26 -13.03 9.95
N GLU A 154 5.25 -14.11 10.71
CA GLU A 154 6.08 -15.29 10.50
C GLU A 154 5.70 -16.10 9.26
N LYS A 155 4.51 -15.86 8.69
CA LYS A 155 4.01 -16.53 7.47
C LYS A 155 4.24 -15.71 6.20
N THR A 156 4.91 -14.56 6.28
CA THR A 156 5.09 -13.63 5.15
C THR A 156 5.59 -14.35 3.89
N ASP A 157 6.69 -15.08 3.97
CA ASP A 157 7.28 -15.75 2.80
C ASP A 157 6.37 -16.85 2.26
N GLN A 158 5.71 -17.61 3.14
CA GLN A 158 4.74 -18.63 2.74
C GLN A 158 3.55 -18.02 2.00
N ASN A 159 3.02 -16.90 2.48
CA ASN A 159 1.88 -16.23 1.87
C ASN A 159 2.27 -15.58 0.53
N LYS A 160 3.49 -15.02 0.41
CA LYS A 160 4.03 -14.54 -0.88
C LYS A 160 4.16 -15.67 -1.90
N GLN A 161 4.62 -16.87 -1.47
CA GLN A 161 4.70 -18.04 -2.35
C GLN A 161 3.32 -18.53 -2.79
N LEU A 162 2.33 -18.54 -1.88
CA LEU A 162 0.96 -18.91 -2.19
C LEU A 162 0.38 -17.99 -3.27
N VAL A 163 0.47 -16.67 -3.08
CA VAL A 163 -0.04 -15.69 -4.05
C VAL A 163 0.74 -15.75 -5.36
N GLY A 164 2.07 -15.90 -5.33
CA GLY A 164 2.87 -16.09 -6.54
C GLY A 164 2.45 -17.33 -7.33
N GLY A 165 2.13 -18.43 -6.64
CA GLY A 165 1.55 -19.63 -7.24
C GLY A 165 0.18 -19.37 -7.88
N PHE A 166 -0.70 -18.68 -7.16
CA PHE A 166 -2.03 -18.29 -7.65
C PHE A 166 -1.94 -17.43 -8.92
N VAL A 167 -1.10 -16.40 -8.90
CA VAL A 167 -0.90 -15.52 -10.06
C VAL A 167 -0.41 -16.32 -11.26
N LYS A 168 0.58 -17.19 -11.06
CA LYS A 168 1.14 -18.02 -12.15
C LYS A 168 0.14 -19.02 -12.68
N ASP A 169 -0.48 -19.81 -11.80
CA ASP A 169 -1.31 -20.96 -12.20
C ASP A 169 -2.70 -20.53 -12.68
N ILE A 170 -3.32 -19.57 -11.97
CA ILE A 170 -4.70 -19.16 -12.23
C ILE A 170 -4.74 -17.94 -13.15
N LEU A 171 -4.07 -16.83 -12.77
CA LEU A 171 -4.25 -15.57 -13.50
C LEU A 171 -3.52 -15.57 -14.84
N ILE A 172 -2.28 -16.08 -14.91
CA ILE A 172 -1.48 -16.09 -16.15
C ILE A 172 -1.75 -17.34 -16.98
N SER A 173 -1.73 -18.54 -16.38
CA SER A 173 -1.88 -19.80 -17.12
C SER A 173 -3.34 -20.20 -17.35
N GLY A 174 -4.31 -19.63 -16.62
CA GLY A 174 -5.74 -19.97 -16.74
C GLY A 174 -6.08 -21.40 -16.29
N ASP A 175 -5.22 -22.06 -15.49
CA ASP A 175 -5.43 -23.44 -15.02
C ASP A 175 -6.41 -23.47 -13.83
N MET A 176 -7.69 -23.28 -14.14
CA MET A 176 -8.75 -23.27 -13.13
C MET A 176 -8.89 -24.61 -12.38
N SER A 177 -8.30 -25.71 -12.86
CA SER A 177 -8.33 -26.99 -12.14
C SER A 177 -7.59 -26.92 -10.80
N LYS A 178 -6.71 -25.94 -10.62
CA LYS A 178 -5.93 -25.71 -9.40
C LYS A 178 -6.55 -24.69 -8.44
N ILE A 179 -7.67 -24.06 -8.79
CA ILE A 179 -8.24 -22.94 -8.01
C ILE A 179 -8.41 -23.28 -6.52
N ASN A 180 -8.84 -24.51 -6.22
CA ASN A 180 -9.07 -24.98 -4.85
C ASN A 180 -7.79 -25.18 -4.03
N GLN A 181 -6.61 -25.08 -4.63
CA GLN A 181 -5.36 -25.03 -3.88
C GLN A 181 -5.20 -23.67 -3.20
N TYR A 182 -5.79 -22.63 -3.76
CA TYR A 182 -5.62 -21.23 -3.39
C TYR A 182 -6.84 -20.64 -2.67
N ILE A 183 -8.05 -20.95 -3.11
CA ILE A 183 -9.32 -20.39 -2.61
C ILE A 183 -10.24 -21.57 -2.28
N ASP A 184 -10.95 -21.49 -1.16
CA ASP A 184 -11.93 -22.53 -0.79
C ASP A 184 -13.22 -22.39 -1.60
N ASN A 185 -13.93 -23.52 -1.79
CA ASN A 185 -15.12 -23.59 -2.64
C ASN A 185 -16.37 -22.94 -2.05
N GLU A 186 -16.38 -22.61 -0.77
CA GLU A 186 -17.53 -21.98 -0.15
C GLU A 186 -17.57 -20.50 -0.54
N ASP A 187 -18.68 -20.05 -1.09
CA ASP A 187 -18.84 -18.64 -1.56
C ASP A 187 -18.59 -17.62 -0.44
N SER A 188 -18.88 -17.96 0.80
CA SER A 188 -18.57 -17.11 1.97
C SER A 188 -17.08 -17.04 2.34
N ALA A 189 -16.24 -17.91 1.76
CA ALA A 189 -14.82 -18.01 2.10
C ALA A 189 -13.94 -17.01 1.37
N TYR A 190 -14.45 -16.38 0.29
CA TYR A 190 -13.70 -15.43 -0.53
C TYR A 190 -14.47 -14.12 -0.71
N LEU A 191 -13.99 -13.07 -0.05
CA LEU A 191 -14.59 -11.74 -0.08
C LEU A 191 -13.97 -10.90 -1.20
N GLN A 192 -14.82 -10.27 -2.01
CA GLN A 192 -14.39 -9.56 -3.20
C GLN A 192 -14.70 -8.05 -3.10
N HIS A 193 -13.70 -7.21 -3.33
CA HIS A 193 -13.83 -5.76 -3.30
C HIS A 193 -13.76 -5.09 -4.68
N ASN A 194 -13.53 -5.88 -5.75
CA ASN A 194 -13.69 -5.37 -7.12
C ASN A 194 -15.16 -5.01 -7.37
N PRO A 195 -15.45 -3.81 -7.91
CA PRO A 195 -16.83 -3.35 -8.09
C PRO A 195 -17.65 -4.18 -9.08
N GLY A 196 -16.99 -4.90 -10.01
CA GLY A 196 -17.62 -5.76 -11.01
C GLY A 196 -17.78 -7.22 -10.60
N VAL A 197 -17.33 -7.62 -9.39
CA VAL A 197 -17.24 -9.03 -8.97
C VAL A 197 -17.95 -9.23 -7.63
N ALA A 198 -18.86 -10.19 -7.54
CA ALA A 198 -19.47 -10.60 -6.26
C ALA A 198 -18.55 -11.53 -5.46
N ASP A 199 -18.88 -11.75 -4.18
CA ASP A 199 -18.15 -12.68 -3.30
C ASP A 199 -18.17 -14.11 -3.85
N GLY A 200 -17.16 -14.88 -3.44
CA GLY A 200 -17.05 -16.31 -3.74
C GLY A 200 -16.50 -16.64 -5.13
N LEU A 201 -16.20 -17.91 -5.33
CA LEU A 201 -15.78 -18.42 -6.64
C LEU A 201 -16.92 -18.37 -7.66
N SER A 202 -18.19 -18.42 -7.23
CA SER A 202 -19.36 -18.22 -8.10
C SER A 202 -19.37 -16.82 -8.68
N GLY A 203 -19.22 -15.77 -7.85
CA GLY A 203 -19.17 -14.37 -8.32
C GLY A 203 -17.99 -14.09 -9.25
N LEU A 204 -16.82 -14.65 -8.94
CA LEU A 204 -15.65 -14.56 -9.82
C LEU A 204 -15.93 -15.24 -11.17
N GLY A 205 -16.49 -16.45 -11.17
CA GLY A 205 -16.82 -17.20 -12.38
C GLY A 205 -17.85 -16.51 -13.26
N GLU A 206 -18.90 -15.94 -12.66
CA GLU A 206 -19.92 -15.15 -13.37
C GLU A 206 -19.31 -13.92 -14.05
N ALA A 207 -18.46 -13.15 -13.32
CA ALA A 207 -17.84 -11.96 -13.85
C ALA A 207 -16.89 -12.27 -15.02
N LEU A 208 -16.01 -13.28 -14.88
CA LEU A 208 -15.10 -13.71 -15.93
C LEU A 208 -15.85 -14.29 -17.14
N GLY A 209 -16.92 -15.05 -16.91
CA GLY A 209 -17.80 -15.59 -17.97
C GLY A 209 -18.45 -14.47 -18.77
N ALA A 210 -19.04 -13.47 -18.11
CA ALA A 210 -19.65 -12.32 -18.76
C ALA A 210 -18.66 -11.52 -19.61
N LEU A 211 -17.43 -11.31 -19.12
CA LEU A 211 -16.37 -10.65 -19.88
C LEU A 211 -15.97 -11.46 -21.13
N ALA A 212 -15.86 -12.78 -21.00
CA ALA A 212 -15.52 -13.66 -22.11
C ALA A 212 -16.63 -13.67 -23.17
N GLU A 213 -17.90 -13.75 -22.79
CA GLU A 213 -19.07 -13.68 -23.68
C GLU A 213 -19.15 -12.33 -24.40
N ALA A 214 -18.76 -11.25 -23.75
CA ALA A 214 -18.68 -9.91 -24.35
C ALA A 214 -17.46 -9.74 -25.29
N GLY A 215 -16.58 -10.74 -25.42
CA GLY A 215 -15.35 -10.63 -26.19
C GLY A 215 -14.31 -9.70 -25.59
N MET A 216 -14.38 -9.46 -24.28
CA MET A 216 -13.49 -8.58 -23.52
C MET A 216 -12.82 -9.32 -22.34
N PRO A 217 -12.10 -10.42 -22.60
CA PRO A 217 -11.51 -11.21 -21.54
C PRO A 217 -10.48 -10.39 -20.73
N MET A 218 -10.38 -10.70 -19.45
CA MET A 218 -9.28 -10.26 -18.59
C MET A 218 -8.11 -11.21 -18.82
N VAL A 219 -6.94 -10.67 -19.19
CA VAL A 219 -5.76 -11.45 -19.51
C VAL A 219 -4.56 -10.90 -18.76
N TYR A 220 -3.96 -11.73 -17.92
CA TYR A 220 -2.68 -11.45 -17.28
C TYR A 220 -1.56 -12.01 -18.14
N THR A 221 -0.55 -11.19 -18.48
CA THR A 221 0.56 -11.59 -19.36
C THR A 221 1.88 -11.76 -18.62
N ALA A 222 2.11 -10.95 -17.58
CA ALA A 222 3.32 -11.00 -16.78
C ALA A 222 3.04 -10.56 -15.33
N ASN A 223 3.80 -11.10 -14.37
CA ASN A 223 3.87 -10.58 -13.02
C ASN A 223 5.25 -9.95 -12.80
N HIS A 224 5.29 -8.72 -12.37
CA HIS A 224 6.51 -7.92 -12.20
C HIS A 224 7.00 -7.91 -10.76
N LYS A 225 6.07 -7.97 -9.77
CA LYS A 225 6.43 -7.89 -8.36
C LYS A 225 5.41 -8.58 -7.47
N ILE A 226 5.91 -9.21 -6.40
CA ILE A 226 5.11 -9.70 -5.27
C ILE A 226 5.69 -9.08 -4.00
N LEU A 227 4.88 -8.32 -3.28
CA LEU A 227 5.23 -7.69 -2.00
C LEU A 227 4.27 -8.18 -0.91
N GLY A 228 4.78 -8.45 0.29
CA GLY A 228 3.91 -8.95 1.36
C GLY A 228 4.44 -8.70 2.75
N GLN A 229 3.52 -8.63 3.71
CA GLN A 229 3.81 -8.63 5.14
C GLN A 229 2.69 -9.36 5.87
N GLY A 230 3.05 -10.42 6.58
CA GLY A 230 2.08 -11.24 7.30
C GLY A 230 1.02 -11.82 6.36
N ASN A 231 -0.23 -11.50 6.65
CA ASN A 231 -1.41 -11.97 5.93
C ASN A 231 -1.79 -11.13 4.69
N PHE A 232 -1.06 -10.05 4.37
CA PHE A 232 -1.30 -9.24 3.17
C PHE A 232 -0.21 -9.43 2.13
N VAL A 233 -0.62 -9.64 0.87
CA VAL A 233 0.29 -9.77 -0.27
C VAL A 233 -0.26 -9.01 -1.46
N LEU A 234 0.52 -8.07 -2.01
CA LEU A 234 0.25 -7.34 -3.24
C LEU A 234 0.97 -8.02 -4.41
N SER A 235 0.22 -8.28 -5.48
CA SER A 235 0.73 -8.68 -6.80
C SER A 235 0.65 -7.50 -7.76
N ILE A 236 1.72 -7.24 -8.49
CA ILE A 236 1.77 -6.20 -9.53
C ILE A 236 1.98 -6.90 -10.87
N SER A 237 0.99 -6.82 -11.72
CA SER A 237 0.94 -7.57 -12.97
C SER A 237 0.58 -6.67 -14.15
N GLU A 238 0.91 -7.16 -15.34
CA GLU A 238 0.64 -6.53 -16.63
C GLU A 238 -0.29 -7.42 -17.46
N GLY A 239 -1.16 -6.79 -18.26
CA GLY A 239 -2.01 -7.55 -19.13
C GLY A 239 -2.98 -6.72 -19.96
N GLN A 240 -4.13 -7.31 -20.25
CA GLN A 240 -5.19 -6.66 -21.04
C GLN A 240 -6.54 -6.77 -20.31
N PHE A 241 -7.29 -5.69 -20.30
CA PHE A 241 -8.64 -5.63 -19.81
C PHE A 241 -9.50 -4.71 -20.70
N MET A 242 -10.67 -5.19 -21.16
CA MET A 242 -11.54 -4.46 -22.08
C MET A 242 -10.80 -3.93 -23.33
N ASN A 243 -9.90 -4.75 -23.88
CA ASN A 243 -9.05 -4.43 -25.03
C ASN A 243 -8.01 -3.31 -24.78
N ASN A 244 -7.80 -2.88 -23.55
CA ASN A 244 -6.74 -1.94 -23.19
C ASN A 244 -5.56 -2.66 -22.58
N HIS A 245 -4.35 -2.15 -22.80
CA HIS A 245 -3.15 -2.53 -22.06
C HIS A 245 -3.25 -1.92 -20.65
N VAL A 246 -3.12 -2.75 -19.61
CA VAL A 246 -3.37 -2.33 -18.24
C VAL A 246 -2.32 -2.85 -17.25
N ALA A 247 -2.20 -2.14 -16.13
CA ALA A 247 -1.58 -2.61 -14.92
C ALA A 247 -2.66 -3.10 -13.94
N PHE A 248 -2.44 -4.29 -13.37
CA PHE A 248 -3.25 -4.85 -12.29
C PHE A 248 -2.44 -4.78 -11.00
N TYR A 249 -3.01 -4.15 -9.97
CA TYR A 249 -2.50 -4.21 -8.61
C TYR A 249 -3.52 -4.95 -7.78
N ASP A 250 -3.20 -6.20 -7.42
CA ASP A 250 -4.09 -7.13 -6.71
C ASP A 250 -3.59 -7.33 -5.29
N LEU A 251 -4.33 -6.87 -4.31
CA LEU A 251 -4.05 -7.10 -2.89
C LEU A 251 -4.87 -8.28 -2.38
N PHE A 252 -4.19 -9.27 -1.85
CA PHE A 252 -4.81 -10.45 -1.26
C PHE A 252 -4.60 -10.48 0.24
N ARG A 253 -5.62 -10.93 0.98
CA ARG A 253 -5.48 -11.35 2.37
C ARG A 253 -5.56 -12.85 2.46
N ILE A 254 -4.61 -13.39 3.22
CA ILE A 254 -4.46 -14.84 3.42
C ILE A 254 -4.88 -15.18 4.86
N ASP A 255 -5.65 -16.25 5.01
CA ASP A 255 -5.97 -16.85 6.29
C ASP A 255 -5.92 -18.37 6.16
N ASN A 256 -5.32 -19.05 7.13
CA ASN A 256 -5.20 -20.52 7.17
C ASN A 256 -4.66 -21.14 5.86
N GLY A 257 -3.75 -20.44 5.16
CA GLY A 257 -3.14 -20.91 3.91
C GLY A 257 -4.05 -20.83 2.69
N LYS A 258 -5.10 -19.97 2.76
CA LYS A 258 -6.02 -19.69 1.66
C LYS A 258 -6.15 -18.19 1.43
N ILE A 259 -6.39 -17.79 0.19
CA ILE A 259 -6.79 -16.44 -0.17
C ILE A 259 -8.26 -16.29 0.21
N VAL A 260 -8.56 -15.36 1.12
CA VAL A 260 -9.90 -15.17 1.68
C VAL A 260 -10.50 -13.79 1.39
N GLU A 261 -9.70 -12.86 0.85
CA GLU A 261 -10.18 -11.50 0.54
C GLU A 261 -9.29 -10.87 -0.53
N HIS A 262 -9.87 -10.08 -1.42
CA HIS A 262 -9.20 -9.48 -2.56
C HIS A 262 -9.69 -8.06 -2.83
N TRP A 263 -8.75 -7.16 -3.03
CA TRP A 263 -8.93 -5.78 -3.54
C TRP A 263 -8.05 -5.61 -4.76
N ASP A 264 -8.50 -4.81 -5.69
CA ASP A 264 -7.70 -4.49 -6.87
C ASP A 264 -7.86 -3.04 -7.34
N THR A 265 -6.91 -2.62 -8.15
CA THR A 265 -7.04 -1.50 -9.06
C THR A 265 -6.55 -1.91 -10.45
N ILE A 266 -7.28 -1.46 -11.46
CA ILE A 266 -6.96 -1.70 -12.87
C ILE A 266 -6.78 -0.34 -13.54
N GLU A 267 -5.57 -0.05 -13.98
CA GLU A 267 -5.25 1.22 -14.62
C GLU A 267 -4.77 1.02 -16.06
N THR A 268 -5.36 1.77 -16.97
CA THR A 268 -4.94 1.73 -18.38
C THR A 268 -3.56 2.37 -18.53
N ILE A 269 -2.64 1.67 -19.19
CA ILE A 269 -1.34 2.20 -19.56
C ILE A 269 -1.51 3.04 -20.83
N PRO A 270 -1.28 4.36 -20.77
CA PRO A 270 -1.49 5.23 -21.92
C PRO A 270 -0.45 4.97 -23.02
N ALA A 271 -0.71 5.51 -24.21
CA ALA A 271 0.27 5.46 -25.31
C ALA A 271 1.60 6.12 -24.90
N ARG A 272 2.72 5.58 -25.38
CA ARG A 272 4.07 6.07 -25.02
C ARG A 272 4.26 7.58 -25.24
N SER A 273 3.57 8.16 -26.21
CA SER A 273 3.60 9.61 -26.52
C SER A 273 2.95 10.49 -25.46
N GLU A 274 2.18 9.90 -24.53
CA GLU A 274 1.47 10.63 -23.46
C GLU A 274 2.25 10.58 -22.13
N TRP A 275 3.31 9.78 -22.05
CA TRP A 275 4.11 9.63 -20.84
C TRP A 275 4.87 10.91 -20.50
N LYS A 276 4.91 11.25 -19.23
CA LYS A 276 5.64 12.39 -18.69
C LYS A 276 7.03 12.05 -18.16
N ASN A 277 7.33 10.73 -18.03
CA ASN A 277 8.64 10.21 -17.69
C ASN A 277 8.98 9.01 -18.57
N ASP A 278 10.25 8.58 -18.55
CA ASP A 278 10.76 7.48 -19.38
C ASP A 278 10.98 6.16 -18.63
N ASN A 279 10.59 6.10 -17.34
CA ASN A 279 10.92 4.99 -16.45
C ASN A 279 10.03 3.76 -16.67
N GLY A 280 8.87 3.93 -17.32
CA GLY A 280 7.88 2.87 -17.54
C GLY A 280 7.05 2.56 -16.28
N LYS A 281 5.98 1.78 -16.47
CA LYS A 281 5.04 1.43 -15.38
C LYS A 281 5.59 0.34 -14.45
N PHE A 282 6.47 -0.54 -14.93
CA PHE A 282 6.90 -1.78 -14.26
C PHE A 282 8.42 -1.88 -14.06
N GLY A 283 9.16 -0.81 -13.94
CA GLY A 283 10.60 -0.81 -13.71
C GLY A 283 10.99 -1.20 -12.28
N PHE A 284 10.78 -2.48 -11.85
CA PHE A 284 11.15 -2.97 -10.50
C PHE A 284 12.55 -3.57 -10.42
#